data_4f4353f2539c108832b9caa1d9e1ee94
#
_entry.id   4f4353f2539c108832b9caa1d9e1ee94
#
_cell.length_a   1.000
_cell.length_b   1.000
_cell.length_c   1.000
_cell.angle_alpha   90.00
_cell.angle_beta   90.00
_cell.angle_gamma   90.00
#
_symmetry.space_group_name_H-M   'P 1'
#
loop_
_entity.id
_entity.type
_entity.pdbx_description
1 polymer ?
#
loop_
_entity_poly.entity_id
_entity_poly.type
_entity_poly.pdbx_seq_one_letter_code
_entity_poly.pdbx_strand_id
1 'polypeptide(L)'
;MLNNRASGVLLHISSLPSKYGIGCFDECAYAFVDFLKEAGQHYWQILPLCPTTVGDSPYQSISTFALNEYFIDLDALCRLGYLKKEEYEDIKWFEYEDEVDYSLLYTNRHRVLYKAFDRFKRNIPNDFNSFCEQNSYWLDDYALFCAVKDYFGGEPFYYWNEDIKYREELAIEEYINICNERILYYKMLQYFAFSQWLGLKKYAFDNGISIIGDMPIYVAGDSADVWANREIFKLDSNLEASD
;
A
#
# COMPACT_ATOMS: atom_id res chain seq x y z
N MET A 1 -14.57 28.20 7.76
CA MET A 1 -13.49 28.74 8.61
C MET A 1 -13.58 28.08 9.96
N LEU A 2 -12.49 27.44 10.41
CA LEU A 2 -12.43 26.87 11.76
C LEU A 2 -12.36 28.00 12.77
N ASN A 3 -13.51 28.41 13.30
CA ASN A 3 -13.59 29.48 14.28
C ASN A 3 -13.27 29.02 15.72
N ASN A 4 -13.10 27.72 15.96
CA ASN A 4 -12.79 27.17 17.27
C ASN A 4 -11.37 26.58 17.27
N ARG A 5 -10.61 26.85 18.33
CA ARG A 5 -9.33 26.16 18.58
C ARG A 5 -9.61 24.68 18.84
N ALA A 6 -8.87 23.82 18.15
CA ALA A 6 -8.94 22.39 18.32
C ALA A 6 -7.52 21.82 18.37
N SER A 7 -7.36 20.63 18.93
CA SER A 7 -6.09 19.93 19.03
C SER A 7 -6.17 18.55 18.39
N GLY A 8 -5.02 17.99 18.07
CA GLY A 8 -4.88 16.66 17.53
C GLY A 8 -3.49 16.09 17.79
N VAL A 9 -3.28 14.85 17.40
CA VAL A 9 -2.01 14.15 17.52
C VAL A 9 -1.53 13.78 16.13
N LEU A 10 -0.24 14.01 15.85
CA LEU A 10 0.43 13.45 14.70
C LEU A 10 1.05 12.10 15.12
N LEU A 11 0.58 11.03 14.54
CA LEU A 11 1.13 9.69 14.71
C LEU A 11 0.86 8.88 13.44
N HIS A 12 1.93 8.47 12.76
CA HIS A 12 1.77 7.66 11.56
C HIS A 12 1.32 6.23 11.89
N ILE A 13 0.60 5.59 10.96
CA ILE A 13 0.11 4.22 11.13
C ILE A 13 1.25 3.25 11.47
N SER A 14 2.40 3.35 10.77
CA SER A 14 3.57 2.50 11.03
C SER A 14 4.11 2.57 12.46
N SER A 15 3.83 3.67 13.20
CA SER A 15 4.30 3.89 14.57
C SER A 15 3.34 3.37 15.64
N LEU A 16 2.21 2.81 15.24
CA LEU A 16 1.29 2.13 16.16
C LEU A 16 1.89 0.79 16.61
N PRO A 17 1.62 0.34 17.85
CA PRO A 17 2.03 -0.99 18.28
C PRO A 17 1.47 -2.08 17.34
N SER A 18 2.28 -3.09 17.04
CA SER A 18 1.83 -4.22 16.24
C SER A 18 2.59 -5.50 16.61
N LYS A 19 1.91 -6.62 16.52
CA LYS A 19 2.49 -7.96 16.70
C LYS A 19 3.26 -8.42 15.46
N TYR A 20 3.06 -7.75 14.32
CA TYR A 20 3.50 -8.22 13.01
C TYR A 20 4.46 -7.25 12.31
N GLY A 21 5.30 -6.60 13.09
CA GLY A 21 6.49 -5.89 12.63
C GLY A 21 6.30 -4.42 12.25
N ILE A 22 5.07 -3.97 12.05
CA ILE A 22 4.74 -2.58 11.71
C ILE A 22 3.30 -2.29 12.11
N GLY A 23 3.01 -1.07 12.54
CA GLY A 23 1.64 -0.62 12.78
C GLY A 23 0.75 -0.82 11.55
N CYS A 24 -0.47 -1.29 11.76
CA CYS A 24 -1.40 -1.71 10.73
C CYS A 24 -2.78 -1.05 10.93
N PHE A 25 -3.71 -1.32 10.02
CA PHE A 25 -5.13 -0.96 10.17
C PHE A 25 -5.86 -1.94 11.11
N ASP A 26 -5.22 -2.31 12.22
CA ASP A 26 -5.63 -3.33 13.18
C ASP A 26 -6.32 -2.75 14.43
N GLU A 27 -6.54 -3.60 15.42
CA GLU A 27 -7.18 -3.24 16.70
C GLU A 27 -6.46 -2.08 17.42
N CYS A 28 -5.13 -1.94 17.27
CA CYS A 28 -4.37 -0.85 17.88
C CYS A 28 -4.69 0.49 17.23
N ALA A 29 -4.96 0.52 15.92
CA ALA A 29 -5.38 1.73 15.24
C ALA A 29 -6.79 2.17 15.69
N TYR A 30 -7.71 1.25 15.89
CA TYR A 30 -9.05 1.53 16.44
C TYR A 30 -8.95 2.00 17.90
N ALA A 31 -8.16 1.34 18.73
CA ALA A 31 -7.92 1.75 20.12
C ALA A 31 -7.27 3.14 20.22
N PHE A 32 -6.44 3.51 19.24
CA PHE A 32 -5.88 4.86 19.20
C PHE A 32 -6.95 5.93 18.89
N VAL A 33 -7.93 5.63 18.06
CA VAL A 33 -9.10 6.51 17.85
C VAL A 33 -9.88 6.70 19.16
N ASP A 34 -10.10 5.61 19.91
CA ASP A 34 -10.78 5.67 21.20
C ASP A 34 -9.99 6.53 22.21
N PHE A 35 -8.67 6.32 22.27
CA PHE A 35 -7.78 7.14 23.10
C PHE A 35 -7.87 8.64 22.74
N LEU A 36 -7.84 8.99 21.45
CA LEU A 36 -7.98 10.37 21.00
C LEU A 36 -9.30 10.99 21.44
N LYS A 37 -10.40 10.25 21.31
CA LYS A 37 -11.71 10.68 21.74
C LYS A 37 -11.76 10.91 23.26
N GLU A 38 -11.25 9.97 24.07
CA GLU A 38 -11.21 10.08 25.53
C GLU A 38 -10.31 11.24 25.99
N ALA A 39 -9.20 11.49 25.27
CA ALA A 39 -8.30 12.62 25.50
C ALA A 39 -8.84 13.98 25.01
N GLY A 40 -10.06 14.02 24.46
CA GLY A 40 -10.68 15.25 23.95
C GLY A 40 -10.00 15.84 22.71
N GLN A 41 -9.29 15.01 21.96
CA GLN A 41 -8.69 15.38 20.67
C GLN A 41 -9.74 15.38 19.55
N HIS A 42 -9.49 16.15 18.49
CA HIS A 42 -10.40 16.27 17.34
C HIS A 42 -9.74 15.79 16.04
N TYR A 43 -8.42 15.73 16.02
CA TYR A 43 -7.67 15.41 14.81
C TYR A 43 -6.63 14.32 15.05
N TRP A 44 -6.54 13.42 14.08
CA TRP A 44 -5.42 12.50 13.93
C TRP A 44 -4.70 12.84 12.63
N GLN A 45 -3.46 13.34 12.74
CA GLN A 45 -2.63 13.63 11.57
C GLN A 45 -1.72 12.42 11.30
N ILE A 46 -1.66 12.01 10.03
CA ILE A 46 -0.84 10.91 9.54
C ILE A 46 0.09 11.41 8.44
N LEU A 47 1.16 10.65 8.18
CA LEU A 47 2.02 10.82 7.00
C LEU A 47 1.40 10.10 5.79
N PRO A 48 1.98 10.25 4.57
CA PRO A 48 1.47 9.53 3.40
C PRO A 48 1.40 8.03 3.63
N LEU A 49 0.32 7.40 3.17
CA LEU A 49 0.07 5.96 3.34
C LEU A 49 0.55 5.13 2.16
N CYS A 50 1.31 5.72 1.24
CA CYS A 50 1.76 5.08 0.01
C CYS A 50 2.84 4.00 0.27
N PRO A 51 3.03 3.05 -0.67
CA PRO A 51 4.12 2.08 -0.61
C PRO A 51 5.47 2.79 -0.56
N THR A 52 6.36 2.33 0.29
CA THR A 52 7.72 2.87 0.42
C THR A 52 8.67 2.21 -0.57
N THR A 53 9.78 2.88 -0.85
CA THR A 53 10.89 2.38 -1.68
C THR A 53 12.15 2.19 -0.83
N VAL A 54 13.31 2.10 -1.48
CA VAL A 54 14.61 2.07 -0.79
C VAL A 54 14.76 3.30 0.11
N GLY A 55 15.03 3.05 1.40
CA GLY A 55 15.12 4.09 2.43
C GLY A 55 13.82 4.29 3.23
N ASP A 56 12.76 3.53 2.93
CA ASP A 56 11.53 3.40 3.73
C ASP A 56 10.79 4.70 4.05
N SER A 57 11.08 5.76 3.28
CA SER A 57 10.44 7.06 3.44
C SER A 57 9.01 7.06 2.87
N PRO A 58 7.99 7.48 3.62
CA PRO A 58 6.64 7.59 3.11
C PRO A 58 6.46 8.69 2.05
N TYR A 59 7.47 9.55 1.90
CA TYR A 59 7.47 10.62 0.89
C TYR A 59 8.12 10.24 -0.44
N GLN A 60 8.72 9.05 -0.52
CA GLN A 60 9.30 8.53 -1.74
C GLN A 60 8.60 7.21 -2.09
N SER A 61 7.60 7.29 -2.95
CA SER A 61 6.70 6.17 -3.24
C SER A 61 6.76 5.73 -4.70
N ILE A 62 6.44 4.46 -4.93
CA ILE A 62 6.22 3.90 -6.27
C ILE A 62 4.84 4.26 -6.84
N SER A 63 3.93 4.80 -6.03
CA SER A 63 2.63 5.32 -6.46
C SER A 63 2.05 6.29 -5.44
N THR A 64 1.47 7.40 -5.90
CA THR A 64 0.78 8.38 -5.05
C THR A 64 -0.65 7.94 -4.70
N PHE A 65 -1.18 6.94 -5.36
CA PHE A 65 -2.55 6.44 -5.17
C PHE A 65 -2.62 5.18 -4.33
N ALA A 66 -1.65 4.27 -4.49
CA ALA A 66 -1.64 2.99 -3.80
C ALA A 66 -1.41 3.16 -2.30
N LEU A 67 -2.00 2.26 -1.51
CA LEU A 67 -1.70 2.12 -0.09
C LEU A 67 -0.59 1.09 0.12
N ASN A 68 0.23 1.32 1.15
CA ASN A 68 1.27 0.40 1.54
C ASN A 68 0.65 -0.90 2.08
N GLU A 69 0.94 -2.00 1.45
CA GLU A 69 0.46 -3.34 1.79
C GLU A 69 0.94 -3.82 3.15
N TYR A 70 1.98 -3.20 3.71
CA TYR A 70 2.43 -3.50 5.07
C TYR A 70 1.42 -3.09 6.13
N PHE A 71 0.51 -2.16 5.83
CA PHE A 71 -0.56 -1.75 6.74
C PHE A 71 -1.78 -2.67 6.76
N ILE A 72 -1.82 -3.72 5.93
CA ILE A 72 -2.89 -4.72 5.95
C ILE A 72 -2.86 -5.50 7.27
N ASP A 73 -3.97 -5.52 8.02
CA ASP A 73 -4.15 -6.35 9.20
C ASP A 73 -4.26 -7.84 8.80
N LEU A 74 -3.28 -8.65 9.23
CA LEU A 74 -3.26 -10.09 8.97
C LEU A 74 -4.34 -10.83 9.76
N ASP A 75 -4.69 -10.37 10.96
CA ASP A 75 -5.75 -10.95 11.76
C ASP A 75 -7.12 -10.71 11.11
N ALA A 76 -7.32 -9.59 10.42
CA ALA A 76 -8.52 -9.37 9.61
C ALA A 76 -8.60 -10.36 8.44
N LEU A 77 -7.50 -10.62 7.73
CA LEU A 77 -7.47 -11.63 6.68
C LEU A 77 -7.73 -13.04 7.22
N CYS A 78 -7.28 -13.33 8.44
CA CYS A 78 -7.57 -14.58 9.13
C CYS A 78 -9.07 -14.69 9.46
N ARG A 79 -9.68 -13.66 10.03
CA ARG A 79 -11.14 -13.61 10.30
C ARG A 79 -11.99 -13.80 9.04
N LEU A 80 -11.51 -13.29 7.90
CA LEU A 80 -12.16 -13.46 6.59
C LEU A 80 -11.88 -14.83 5.93
N GLY A 81 -11.05 -15.67 6.55
CA GLY A 81 -10.72 -17.02 6.04
C GLY A 81 -9.64 -17.05 4.95
N TYR A 82 -8.98 -15.93 4.66
CA TYR A 82 -7.88 -15.86 3.69
C TYR A 82 -6.52 -16.26 4.28
N LEU A 83 -6.35 -16.19 5.61
CA LEU A 83 -5.18 -16.69 6.33
C LEU A 83 -5.60 -17.64 7.44
N LYS A 84 -4.64 -18.44 7.91
CA LYS A 84 -4.72 -19.19 9.16
C LYS A 84 -3.70 -18.63 10.13
N LYS A 85 -4.03 -18.63 11.43
CA LYS A 85 -3.21 -18.04 12.48
C LYS A 85 -1.78 -18.59 12.50
N GLU A 86 -1.66 -19.92 12.40
CA GLU A 86 -0.38 -20.63 12.36
C GLU A 86 0.53 -20.30 11.18
N GLU A 87 0.03 -19.53 10.21
CA GLU A 87 0.81 -19.15 9.03
C GLU A 87 1.63 -17.90 9.22
N TYR A 88 1.37 -17.13 10.29
CA TYR A 88 2.01 -15.83 10.52
C TYR A 88 2.30 -15.51 11.99
N GLU A 89 1.69 -16.17 12.99
CA GLU A 89 1.87 -15.81 14.40
C GLU A 89 3.28 -16.09 14.94
N ASP A 90 3.91 -17.17 14.48
CA ASP A 90 5.24 -17.61 14.95
C ASP A 90 6.40 -17.05 14.10
N ILE A 91 6.10 -16.17 13.13
CA ILE A 91 7.15 -15.55 12.32
C ILE A 91 7.84 -14.46 13.12
N LYS A 92 9.18 -14.42 13.04
CA LYS A 92 9.94 -13.29 13.57
C LYS A 92 9.71 -12.06 12.69
N TRP A 93 9.02 -11.05 13.23
CA TRP A 93 8.63 -9.85 12.51
C TRP A 93 9.53 -8.65 12.77
N PHE A 94 10.27 -8.64 13.87
CA PHE A 94 11.16 -7.56 14.31
C PHE A 94 12.34 -8.13 15.09
N GLU A 95 13.43 -7.42 15.10
CA GLU A 95 14.58 -7.72 15.98
C GLU A 95 14.37 -7.11 17.37
N TYR A 96 13.85 -5.87 17.40
CA TYR A 96 13.50 -5.11 18.60
C TYR A 96 12.05 -4.64 18.51
N GLU A 97 11.32 -4.65 19.63
CA GLU A 97 9.89 -4.33 19.67
C GLU A 97 9.56 -2.85 19.41
N ASP A 98 10.54 -1.96 19.58
CA ASP A 98 10.42 -0.52 19.41
C ASP A 98 10.90 0.00 18.04
N GLU A 99 11.30 -0.90 17.14
CA GLU A 99 11.79 -0.57 15.81
C GLU A 99 11.08 -1.40 14.72
N VAL A 100 10.85 -0.78 13.56
CA VAL A 100 10.35 -1.48 12.37
C VAL A 100 11.54 -2.06 11.61
N ASP A 101 11.61 -3.38 11.52
CA ASP A 101 12.60 -4.08 10.70
C ASP A 101 12.04 -4.31 9.28
N TYR A 102 12.29 -3.36 8.38
CA TYR A 102 11.85 -3.44 6.99
C TYR A 102 12.43 -4.63 6.23
N SER A 103 13.61 -5.10 6.60
CA SER A 103 14.25 -6.29 6.02
C SER A 103 13.43 -7.56 6.30
N LEU A 104 12.99 -7.71 7.56
CA LEU A 104 12.11 -8.81 7.96
C LEU A 104 10.70 -8.66 7.37
N LEU A 105 10.17 -7.44 7.27
CA LEU A 105 8.91 -7.18 6.60
C LEU A 105 8.97 -7.57 5.13
N TYR A 106 9.95 -7.09 4.40
CA TYR A 106 10.16 -7.41 2.99
C TYR A 106 10.22 -8.94 2.76
N THR A 107 10.99 -9.64 3.59
CA THR A 107 11.16 -11.08 3.47
C THR A 107 9.89 -11.86 3.80
N ASN A 108 9.15 -11.46 4.83
CA ASN A 108 8.07 -12.26 5.42
C ASN A 108 6.68 -11.83 4.95
N ARG A 109 6.44 -10.52 4.77
CA ARG A 109 5.08 -9.99 4.54
C ARG A 109 4.47 -10.53 3.25
N HIS A 110 5.18 -10.41 2.14
CA HIS A 110 4.70 -10.93 0.86
C HIS A 110 4.52 -12.46 0.90
N ARG A 111 5.41 -13.20 1.57
CA ARG A 111 5.27 -14.65 1.72
C ARG A 111 3.96 -15.05 2.41
N VAL A 112 3.53 -14.29 3.42
CA VAL A 112 2.25 -14.50 4.10
C VAL A 112 1.08 -14.07 3.21
N LEU A 113 1.18 -12.89 2.58
CA LEU A 113 0.12 -12.36 1.72
C LEU A 113 -0.11 -13.23 0.46
N TYR A 114 0.92 -13.90 -0.06
CA TYR A 114 0.74 -14.90 -1.12
C TYR A 114 -0.10 -16.11 -0.68
N LYS A 115 -0.03 -16.54 0.59
CA LYS A 115 -0.94 -17.59 1.10
C LYS A 115 -2.39 -17.11 1.16
N ALA A 116 -2.58 -15.83 1.49
CA ALA A 116 -3.91 -15.22 1.42
C ALA A 116 -4.41 -15.17 -0.04
N PHE A 117 -3.53 -14.84 -0.98
CA PHE A 117 -3.85 -14.79 -2.40
C PHE A 117 -4.29 -16.15 -2.96
N ASP A 118 -3.64 -17.24 -2.58
CA ASP A 118 -4.04 -18.59 -3.00
C ASP A 118 -5.48 -18.95 -2.59
N ARG A 119 -5.95 -18.43 -1.47
CA ARG A 119 -7.33 -18.60 -1.04
C ARG A 119 -8.27 -17.58 -1.68
N PHE A 120 -7.79 -16.35 -1.87
CA PHE A 120 -8.52 -15.29 -2.55
C PHE A 120 -8.91 -15.70 -3.98
N LYS A 121 -8.00 -16.28 -4.75
CA LYS A 121 -8.29 -16.79 -6.11
C LYS A 121 -9.46 -17.78 -6.17
N ARG A 122 -9.72 -18.51 -5.07
CA ARG A 122 -10.81 -19.49 -4.98
C ARG A 122 -12.11 -18.90 -4.45
N ASN A 123 -12.04 -17.74 -3.82
CA ASN A 123 -13.19 -17.07 -3.21
C ASN A 123 -13.02 -15.55 -3.31
N ILE A 124 -13.16 -15.04 -4.52
CA ILE A 124 -13.06 -13.60 -4.80
C ILE A 124 -14.32 -12.90 -4.27
N PRO A 125 -14.19 -11.84 -3.45
CA PRO A 125 -15.33 -11.06 -2.96
C PRO A 125 -16.17 -10.48 -4.09
N ASN A 126 -17.49 -10.42 -3.89
CA ASN A 126 -18.43 -9.98 -4.93
C ASN A 126 -18.19 -8.51 -5.36
N ASP A 127 -17.67 -7.67 -4.48
CA ASP A 127 -17.41 -6.25 -4.70
C ASP A 127 -16.00 -5.97 -5.22
N PHE A 128 -15.14 -6.99 -5.35
CA PHE A 128 -13.77 -6.83 -5.84
C PHE A 128 -13.71 -6.25 -7.27
N ASN A 129 -14.55 -6.75 -8.17
CA ASN A 129 -14.59 -6.23 -9.54
C ASN A 129 -15.03 -4.77 -9.56
N SER A 130 -16.04 -4.40 -8.77
CA SER A 130 -16.48 -3.02 -8.64
C SER A 130 -15.39 -2.10 -8.09
N PHE A 131 -14.60 -2.58 -7.11
CA PHE A 131 -13.42 -1.87 -6.62
C PHE A 131 -12.40 -1.65 -7.74
N CYS A 132 -12.08 -2.68 -8.52
CA CYS A 132 -11.14 -2.57 -9.63
C CYS A 132 -11.62 -1.57 -10.69
N GLU A 133 -12.90 -1.63 -11.08
CA GLU A 133 -13.50 -0.72 -12.06
C GLU A 133 -13.47 0.75 -11.58
N GLN A 134 -13.83 1.01 -10.33
CA GLN A 134 -13.84 2.35 -9.75
C GLN A 134 -12.44 2.96 -9.62
N ASN A 135 -11.41 2.13 -9.52
CA ASN A 135 -10.03 2.54 -9.35
C ASN A 135 -9.15 2.30 -10.59
N SER A 136 -9.74 1.88 -11.72
CA SER A 136 -8.99 1.49 -12.92
C SER A 136 -8.02 2.57 -13.43
N TYR A 137 -8.34 3.84 -13.22
CA TYR A 137 -7.55 4.99 -13.67
C TYR A 137 -6.12 5.08 -13.08
N TRP A 138 -5.85 4.34 -12.00
CA TRP A 138 -4.51 4.22 -11.41
C TRP A 138 -4.14 2.76 -11.11
N LEU A 139 -5.11 1.94 -10.70
CA LEU A 139 -4.87 0.59 -10.19
C LEU A 139 -4.37 -0.36 -11.28
N ASP A 140 -4.83 -0.20 -12.51
CA ASP A 140 -4.41 -1.05 -13.62
C ASP A 140 -2.92 -0.84 -13.95
N ASP A 141 -2.50 0.41 -14.06
CA ASP A 141 -1.10 0.76 -14.31
C ASP A 141 -0.21 0.42 -13.11
N TYR A 142 -0.65 0.67 -11.88
CA TYR A 142 0.09 0.29 -10.68
C TYR A 142 0.31 -1.22 -10.59
N ALA A 143 -0.75 -2.01 -10.76
CA ALA A 143 -0.68 -3.46 -10.63
C ALA A 143 0.17 -4.07 -11.77
N LEU A 144 0.06 -3.56 -12.99
CA LEU A 144 0.90 -3.96 -14.11
C LEU A 144 2.37 -3.59 -13.85
N PHE A 145 2.67 -2.36 -13.44
CA PHE A 145 4.03 -1.92 -13.11
C PHE A 145 4.68 -2.84 -12.07
N CYS A 146 4.01 -3.09 -10.96
CA CYS A 146 4.54 -3.97 -9.91
C CYS A 146 4.76 -5.40 -10.41
N ALA A 147 3.83 -5.92 -11.20
CA ALA A 147 3.92 -7.28 -11.74
C ALA A 147 5.06 -7.43 -12.76
N VAL A 148 5.27 -6.42 -13.62
CA VAL A 148 6.38 -6.38 -14.58
C VAL A 148 7.70 -6.17 -13.85
N LYS A 149 7.74 -5.32 -12.82
CA LYS A 149 8.91 -5.13 -11.97
C LYS A 149 9.34 -6.45 -11.32
N ASP A 150 8.41 -7.22 -10.79
CA ASP A 150 8.67 -8.57 -10.27
C ASP A 150 9.18 -9.52 -11.36
N TYR A 151 8.63 -9.44 -12.58
CA TYR A 151 9.07 -10.25 -13.71
C TYR A 151 10.53 -9.98 -14.07
N PHE A 152 10.98 -8.73 -14.00
CA PHE A 152 12.36 -8.31 -14.20
C PHE A 152 13.22 -8.36 -12.92
N GLY A 153 12.77 -9.09 -11.88
CA GLY A 153 13.57 -9.30 -10.66
C GLY A 153 13.80 -8.05 -9.83
N GLY A 154 12.93 -7.04 -9.93
CA GLY A 154 13.02 -5.79 -9.19
C GLY A 154 13.82 -4.68 -9.89
N GLU A 155 14.32 -4.93 -11.10
CA GLU A 155 15.04 -3.94 -11.89
C GLU A 155 14.20 -2.68 -12.14
N PRO A 156 14.78 -1.48 -12.07
CA PRO A 156 14.11 -0.24 -12.43
C PRO A 156 13.56 -0.27 -13.86
N PHE A 157 12.40 0.36 -14.08
CA PHE A 157 11.71 0.27 -15.36
C PHE A 157 12.51 0.82 -16.54
N TYR A 158 13.40 1.77 -16.32
CA TYR A 158 14.26 2.33 -17.37
C TYR A 158 15.36 1.37 -17.86
N TYR A 159 15.50 0.19 -17.21
CA TYR A 159 16.36 -0.93 -17.67
C TYR A 159 15.56 -2.09 -18.25
N TRP A 160 14.23 -2.01 -18.30
CA TRP A 160 13.41 -3.05 -18.94
C TRP A 160 13.60 -3.06 -20.46
N ASN A 161 13.06 -4.07 -21.13
CA ASN A 161 13.00 -4.13 -22.59
C ASN A 161 12.34 -2.87 -23.14
N GLU A 162 12.81 -2.34 -24.27
CA GLU A 162 12.39 -1.04 -24.79
C GLU A 162 10.90 -0.96 -25.06
N ASP A 163 10.29 -2.02 -25.57
CA ASP A 163 8.87 -2.11 -25.87
C ASP A 163 7.98 -1.85 -24.63
N ILE A 164 8.23 -2.58 -23.53
CA ILE A 164 7.47 -2.39 -22.27
C ILE A 164 7.94 -1.15 -21.50
N LYS A 165 9.23 -0.80 -21.57
CA LYS A 165 9.79 0.46 -21.02
C LYS A 165 9.05 1.67 -21.58
N TYR A 166 8.81 1.69 -22.90
CA TYR A 166 8.09 2.75 -23.60
C TYR A 166 6.58 2.51 -23.69
N ARG A 167 6.05 1.46 -23.05
CA ARG A 167 4.62 1.15 -23.00
C ARG A 167 4.02 0.99 -24.40
N GLU A 168 4.69 0.27 -25.30
CA GLU A 168 4.12 -0.08 -26.59
C GLU A 168 2.86 -0.94 -26.41
N GLU A 169 1.81 -0.67 -27.16
CA GLU A 169 0.49 -1.28 -26.98
C GLU A 169 0.55 -2.81 -26.98
N LEU A 170 1.27 -3.39 -27.95
CA LEU A 170 1.45 -4.85 -28.03
C LEU A 170 2.22 -5.43 -26.86
N ALA A 171 3.23 -4.70 -26.35
CA ALA A 171 3.98 -5.13 -25.18
C ALA A 171 3.13 -5.08 -23.91
N ILE A 172 2.32 -4.04 -23.75
CA ILE A 172 1.34 -3.95 -22.63
C ILE A 172 0.41 -5.18 -22.64
N GLU A 173 -0.19 -5.51 -23.82
CA GLU A 173 -1.06 -6.69 -23.94
C GLU A 173 -0.33 -8.00 -23.63
N GLU A 174 0.91 -8.15 -24.11
CA GLU A 174 1.74 -9.32 -23.85
C GLU A 174 2.04 -9.48 -22.35
N TYR A 175 2.50 -8.40 -21.67
CA TYR A 175 2.84 -8.47 -20.24
C TYR A 175 1.61 -8.59 -19.34
N ILE A 176 0.44 -8.06 -19.75
CA ILE A 176 -0.83 -8.35 -19.06
C ILE A 176 -1.10 -9.86 -19.06
N ASN A 177 -0.87 -10.54 -20.17
CA ASN A 177 -1.08 -11.99 -20.26
C ASN A 177 -0.03 -12.77 -19.47
N ILE A 178 1.26 -12.43 -19.60
CA ILE A 178 2.37 -13.10 -18.91
C ILE A 178 2.25 -12.93 -17.38
N CYS A 179 1.91 -11.72 -16.91
CA CYS A 179 1.90 -11.34 -15.51
C CYS A 179 0.50 -11.38 -14.87
N ASN A 180 -0.51 -11.97 -15.52
CA ASN A 180 -1.92 -11.87 -15.12
C ASN A 180 -2.17 -12.23 -13.64
N GLU A 181 -1.52 -13.27 -13.15
CA GLU A 181 -1.67 -13.73 -11.77
C GLU A 181 -1.03 -12.75 -10.77
N ARG A 182 0.11 -12.16 -11.12
CA ARG A 182 0.76 -11.13 -10.30
C ARG A 182 -0.02 -9.81 -10.29
N ILE A 183 -0.58 -9.43 -11.43
CA ILE A 183 -1.48 -8.27 -11.52
C ILE A 183 -2.68 -8.46 -10.57
N LEU A 184 -3.30 -9.65 -10.60
CA LEU A 184 -4.41 -9.97 -9.70
C LEU A 184 -3.97 -9.92 -8.22
N TYR A 185 -2.74 -10.37 -7.91
CA TYR A 185 -2.16 -10.29 -6.57
C TYR A 185 -2.06 -8.84 -6.08
N TYR A 186 -1.48 -7.94 -6.87
CA TYR A 186 -1.36 -6.53 -6.48
C TYR A 186 -2.73 -5.83 -6.37
N LYS A 187 -3.68 -6.16 -7.26
CA LYS A 187 -5.06 -5.67 -7.13
C LYS A 187 -5.72 -6.15 -5.83
N MET A 188 -5.53 -7.41 -5.45
CA MET A 188 -6.02 -7.95 -4.17
C MET A 188 -5.40 -7.20 -2.97
N LEU A 189 -4.10 -6.92 -2.99
CA LEU A 189 -3.45 -6.16 -1.90
C LEU A 189 -4.10 -4.80 -1.73
N GLN A 190 -4.31 -4.07 -2.82
CA GLN A 190 -4.96 -2.77 -2.76
C GLN A 190 -6.42 -2.87 -2.30
N TYR A 191 -7.17 -3.87 -2.75
CA TYR A 191 -8.53 -4.10 -2.29
C TYR A 191 -8.61 -4.26 -0.77
N PHE A 192 -7.76 -5.09 -0.17
CA PHE A 192 -7.75 -5.27 1.29
C PHE A 192 -7.25 -4.04 2.03
N ALA A 193 -6.19 -3.40 1.55
CA ALA A 193 -5.66 -2.19 2.16
C ALA A 193 -6.71 -1.07 2.19
N PHE A 194 -7.38 -0.81 1.05
CA PHE A 194 -8.44 0.19 0.98
C PHE A 194 -9.66 -0.17 1.82
N SER A 195 -10.10 -1.44 1.81
CA SER A 195 -11.23 -1.89 2.62
C SER A 195 -10.98 -1.65 4.10
N GLN A 196 -9.80 -1.98 4.61
CA GLN A 196 -9.43 -1.79 6.01
C GLN A 196 -9.24 -0.30 6.35
N TRP A 197 -8.57 0.45 5.48
CA TRP A 197 -8.38 1.89 5.66
C TRP A 197 -9.71 2.64 5.71
N LEU A 198 -10.62 2.36 4.79
CA LEU A 198 -11.94 3.00 4.76
C LEU A 198 -12.77 2.64 5.99
N GLY A 199 -12.62 1.41 6.50
CA GLY A 199 -13.23 0.99 7.78
C GLY A 199 -12.71 1.81 8.95
N LEU A 200 -11.40 1.95 9.10
CA LEU A 200 -10.76 2.75 10.15
C LEU A 200 -11.13 4.23 10.02
N LYS A 201 -11.11 4.77 8.80
CA LYS A 201 -11.49 6.17 8.53
C LYS A 201 -12.94 6.45 8.91
N LYS A 202 -13.84 5.51 8.59
CA LYS A 202 -15.24 5.61 9.01
C LYS A 202 -15.38 5.56 10.52
N TYR A 203 -14.67 4.65 11.20
CA TYR A 203 -14.68 4.55 12.65
C TYR A 203 -14.19 5.84 13.33
N ALA A 204 -13.10 6.42 12.85
CA ALA A 204 -12.60 7.69 13.34
C ALA A 204 -13.65 8.81 13.20
N PHE A 205 -14.27 8.92 12.02
CA PHE A 205 -15.33 9.90 11.75
C PHE A 205 -16.54 9.72 12.68
N ASP A 206 -17.03 8.49 12.87
CA ASP A 206 -18.17 8.16 13.73
C ASP A 206 -17.88 8.51 15.21
N ASN A 207 -16.60 8.53 15.61
CA ASN A 207 -16.13 8.90 16.94
C ASN A 207 -15.73 10.39 17.07
N GLY A 208 -15.98 11.21 16.05
CA GLY A 208 -15.70 12.64 16.06
C GLY A 208 -14.23 13.00 15.85
N ILE A 209 -13.42 12.06 15.36
CA ILE A 209 -12.01 12.27 15.02
C ILE A 209 -11.88 12.48 13.51
N SER A 210 -11.39 13.65 13.11
CA SER A 210 -11.07 13.95 11.71
C SER A 210 -9.63 13.57 11.41
N ILE A 211 -9.42 12.82 10.33
CA ILE A 211 -8.07 12.46 9.89
C ILE A 211 -7.53 13.60 9.00
N ILE A 212 -6.34 14.10 9.34
CA ILE A 212 -5.54 14.98 8.49
C ILE A 212 -4.53 14.08 7.77
N GLY A 213 -4.77 13.87 6.48
CA GLY A 213 -3.84 13.13 5.62
C GLY A 213 -2.64 13.99 5.23
N ASP A 214 -1.70 13.34 4.58
CA ASP A 214 -0.57 13.95 3.93
C ASP A 214 -0.42 13.39 2.52
N MET A 215 0.27 14.11 1.65
CA MET A 215 0.49 13.73 0.27
C MET A 215 1.98 13.76 -0.03
N PRO A 216 2.56 12.71 -0.65
CA PRO A 216 3.94 12.75 -1.06
C PRO A 216 4.13 13.87 -2.09
N ILE A 217 5.11 14.75 -1.84
CA ILE A 217 5.44 15.86 -2.76
C ILE A 217 6.19 15.32 -3.98
N TYR A 218 6.91 14.22 -3.80
CA TYR A 218 7.70 13.55 -4.84
C TYR A 218 7.24 12.11 -5.02
N VAL A 219 7.48 11.57 -6.21
CA VAL A 219 7.43 10.13 -6.49
C VAL A 219 8.85 9.64 -6.75
N ALA A 220 9.08 8.35 -6.56
CA ALA A 220 10.34 7.75 -6.99
C ALA A 220 10.46 7.83 -8.52
N GLY A 221 11.68 8.06 -9.02
CA GLY A 221 11.91 8.02 -10.47
C GLY A 221 11.52 6.68 -11.07
N ASP A 222 11.77 5.61 -10.33
CA ASP A 222 11.31 4.25 -10.63
C ASP A 222 9.95 4.00 -9.96
N SER A 223 8.88 4.46 -10.59
CA SER A 223 7.51 4.38 -10.07
C SER A 223 6.48 4.13 -11.17
N ALA A 224 5.33 3.59 -10.77
CA ALA A 224 4.19 3.43 -11.65
C ALA A 224 3.71 4.78 -12.21
N ASP A 225 3.72 5.82 -11.37
CA ASP A 225 3.29 7.16 -11.77
C ASP A 225 4.16 7.74 -12.88
N VAL A 226 5.49 7.61 -12.76
CA VAL A 226 6.44 8.07 -13.79
C VAL A 226 6.33 7.21 -15.06
N TRP A 227 6.28 5.89 -14.92
CA TRP A 227 6.18 4.97 -16.05
C TRP A 227 4.89 5.16 -16.85
N ALA A 228 3.76 5.40 -16.16
CA ALA A 228 2.46 5.57 -16.79
C ALA A 228 2.24 6.96 -17.39
N ASN A 229 2.85 8.03 -16.83
CA ASN A 229 2.55 9.42 -17.16
C ASN A 229 3.83 10.23 -17.45
N ARG A 230 4.72 9.67 -18.26
CA ARG A 230 6.04 10.24 -18.55
C ARG A 230 6.02 11.71 -18.98
N GLU A 231 4.97 12.12 -19.67
CA GLU A 231 4.82 13.45 -20.24
C GLU A 231 4.68 14.58 -19.19
N ILE A 232 4.35 14.23 -17.94
CA ILE A 232 4.23 15.21 -16.86
C ILE A 232 5.51 15.33 -16.01
N PHE A 233 6.51 14.50 -16.29
CA PHE A 233 7.78 14.49 -15.56
C PHE A 233 8.95 14.98 -16.43
N LYS A 234 9.94 15.62 -15.80
CA LYS A 234 11.19 15.96 -16.46
C LYS A 234 12.10 14.74 -16.48
N LEU A 235 12.19 14.10 -17.63
CA LEU A 235 12.98 12.91 -17.85
C LEU A 235 14.00 13.15 -18.96
N ASP A 236 15.16 12.50 -18.88
CA ASP A 236 16.13 12.44 -19.97
C ASP A 236 15.75 11.41 -21.05
N SER A 237 16.63 11.20 -22.02
CA SER A 237 16.43 10.22 -23.10
C SER A 237 16.37 8.77 -22.62
N ASN A 238 16.85 8.48 -21.41
CA ASN A 238 16.84 7.15 -20.82
C ASN A 238 15.66 6.94 -19.88
N LEU A 239 14.77 7.94 -19.74
CA LEU A 239 13.67 8.01 -18.79
C LEU A 239 14.10 8.12 -17.33
N GLU A 240 15.31 8.56 -17.07
CA GLU A 240 15.77 8.93 -15.73
C GLU A 240 15.45 10.41 -15.45
N ALA A 241 15.28 10.74 -14.15
CA ALA A 241 14.98 12.12 -13.76
C ALA A 241 16.09 13.07 -14.23
N SER A 242 15.71 14.16 -14.91
CA SER A 242 16.63 15.21 -15.35
C SER A 242 16.45 16.50 -14.55
N ASP A 243 17.53 17.28 -14.40
CA ASP A 243 17.52 18.60 -13.73
C ASP A 243 16.67 19.67 -14.47
#